data_4be5d1e388e83fc27c74f9df7cd395a7
#
_entry.id   4be5d1e388e83fc27c74f9df7cd395a7
#
_cell.length_a   1.000
_cell.length_b   1.000
_cell.length_c   1.000
_cell.angle_alpha   90.00
_cell.angle_beta   90.00
_cell.angle_gamma   90.00
#
_symmetry.space_group_name_H-M   'P 1'
#
loop_
_entity.id
_entity.type
_entity.pdbx_description
1 polymer ?
#
loop_
_entity_poly.entity_id
_entity_poly.type
_entity_poly.pdbx_seq_one_letter_code
_entity_poly.pdbx_strand_id
1 'polypeptide(L)'
;MQRWNYPKRLIGSKRACLLALAAVVFGFPIAGIRGGVTGATTTTTTTTIPLPSSTLSCLMDACYSPQQFQVAYGIAPWLKRGINGRGETVTAVVPVPVPSQAPTDIRQDVAAFDSMFHLPAARIDVVTSLVPSASRWQATGEEVGDLEILHAIAPGATLRVVLFPASWDNSPANATADMLAVLPLVVSHTDVASISWGLGSHYYTPAQVAKMHSILLGAEAHYVTVVASSGDNGMYSTDWGWGGRQVKEVELPSSDPLVLSVGGTQLSANAKTGAYIGETAWNGSGGGFSHLYVRPNYQDGVPEISESRGVPDVAGDAAAPGGMAQVYTSDGTPQLITESGTSGSAPLWAGIMALADQYAHKDLGFVNPAIYDIGRSASYHRAFHDITTGFNGYEATPGWDPVTGWGSPNAQVLIPLLARYARS
;
A
#
# COMPACT_ATOMS: atom_id res chain seq x y z
N MET A 1 -5.77 17.47 44.61
CA MET A 1 -7.16 17.58 44.09
C MET A 1 -7.25 18.85 43.24
N GLN A 2 -7.01 18.77 41.99
CA GLN A 2 -7.35 19.81 41.00
C GLN A 2 -7.99 19.15 39.82
N ARG A 3 -9.27 19.40 39.58
CA ARG A 3 -10.06 18.90 38.45
C ARG A 3 -9.74 19.78 37.25
N TRP A 4 -9.26 19.18 36.17
CA TRP A 4 -9.19 19.82 34.88
C TRP A 4 -10.51 19.58 34.14
N ASN A 5 -11.24 20.68 33.85
CA ASN A 5 -12.43 20.69 33.01
C ASN A 5 -12.02 20.73 31.53
N TYR A 6 -12.36 19.70 30.77
CA TYR A 6 -12.36 19.78 29.31
C TYR A 6 -13.68 20.33 28.78
N PRO A 7 -13.67 21.25 27.83
CA PRO A 7 -14.90 21.74 27.22
C PRO A 7 -15.54 20.65 26.34
N LYS A 8 -16.81 20.37 26.62
CA LYS A 8 -17.68 19.54 25.78
C LYS A 8 -17.82 20.22 24.41
N ARG A 9 -17.29 19.62 23.37
CA ARG A 9 -17.65 19.99 21.98
C ARG A 9 -19.04 19.45 21.69
N LEU A 10 -19.89 20.36 21.26
CA LEU A 10 -21.27 20.16 20.82
C LEU A 10 -21.32 19.19 19.64
N ILE A 11 -22.18 18.19 19.78
CA ILE A 11 -22.62 17.32 18.69
C ILE A 11 -23.43 18.18 17.71
N GLY A 12 -22.82 18.54 16.59
CA GLY A 12 -23.45 19.24 15.47
C GLY A 12 -24.06 18.23 14.51
N SER A 13 -25.37 18.36 14.34
CA SER A 13 -26.24 17.58 13.46
C SER A 13 -25.73 17.48 12.02
N LYS A 14 -25.86 16.27 11.46
CA LYS A 14 -25.76 15.98 10.04
C LYS A 14 -26.61 16.97 9.22
N ARG A 15 -25.98 17.80 8.42
CA ARG A 15 -26.60 18.48 7.30
C ARG A 15 -25.87 18.04 6.04
N ALA A 16 -26.57 17.24 5.25
CA ALA A 16 -26.20 16.94 3.89
C ALA A 16 -26.09 18.25 3.10
N CYS A 17 -24.92 18.52 2.53
CA CYS A 17 -24.72 19.60 1.60
C CYS A 17 -25.05 19.08 0.20
N LEU A 18 -26.30 19.26 -0.22
CA LEU A 18 -26.69 19.17 -1.64
C LEU A 18 -26.13 20.40 -2.36
N LEU A 19 -25.06 20.24 -3.13
CA LEU A 19 -24.65 21.19 -4.12
C LEU A 19 -25.45 20.96 -5.41
N ALA A 20 -26.42 21.84 -5.65
CA ALA A 20 -27.13 21.91 -6.92
C ALA A 20 -26.19 22.47 -7.99
N LEU A 21 -25.76 21.64 -8.95
CA LEU A 21 -25.16 22.12 -10.19
C LEU A 21 -26.29 22.63 -11.11
N ALA A 22 -26.27 23.91 -11.36
CA ALA A 22 -27.09 24.55 -12.40
C ALA A 22 -26.55 24.18 -13.80
N ALA A 23 -27.30 23.38 -14.53
CA ALA A 23 -27.04 23.11 -15.94
C ALA A 23 -27.40 24.35 -16.78
N VAL A 24 -26.40 24.95 -17.40
CA VAL A 24 -26.61 25.96 -18.46
C VAL A 24 -26.77 25.22 -19.78
N VAL A 25 -28.00 25.16 -20.26
CA VAL A 25 -28.33 24.63 -21.58
C VAL A 25 -28.13 25.73 -22.60
N PHE A 26 -27.13 25.62 -23.45
CA PHE A 26 -27.04 26.40 -24.70
C PHE A 26 -27.61 25.59 -25.85
N GLY A 27 -28.78 25.97 -26.29
CA GLY A 27 -29.39 25.49 -27.52
C GLY A 27 -28.74 26.09 -28.76
N PHE A 28 -28.33 25.26 -29.71
CA PHE A 28 -28.04 25.66 -31.08
C PHE A 28 -28.95 24.89 -32.07
N PRO A 29 -29.38 25.57 -33.15
CA PRO A 29 -30.41 25.05 -34.03
C PRO A 29 -29.87 24.00 -35.01
N ILE A 30 -30.71 22.99 -35.26
CA ILE A 30 -30.52 21.95 -36.25
C ILE A 30 -30.76 22.53 -37.65
N ALA A 31 -29.73 22.59 -38.48
CA ALA A 31 -29.86 22.73 -39.93
C ALA A 31 -29.53 21.42 -40.61
N GLY A 32 -30.53 20.80 -41.22
CA GLY A 32 -30.36 19.55 -41.98
C GLY A 32 -29.68 19.81 -43.32
N ILE A 33 -28.69 18.97 -43.67
CA ILE A 33 -28.20 18.79 -45.04
C ILE A 33 -28.07 17.28 -45.30
N ARG A 34 -28.76 16.84 -46.36
CA ARG A 34 -28.58 15.54 -46.99
C ARG A 34 -27.35 15.56 -47.91
N GLY A 35 -26.60 14.48 -47.96
CA GLY A 35 -25.77 14.22 -49.14
C GLY A 35 -24.49 13.47 -48.88
N GLY A 36 -24.37 12.29 -49.49
CA GLY A 36 -23.10 11.79 -50.03
C GLY A 36 -22.27 10.85 -49.15
N VAL A 37 -22.43 9.54 -49.38
CA VAL A 37 -21.48 8.51 -48.93
C VAL A 37 -20.23 8.58 -49.78
N THR A 38 -19.11 9.00 -49.25
CA THR A 38 -17.78 8.75 -49.79
C THR A 38 -16.90 8.21 -48.67
N GLY A 39 -16.28 7.04 -48.90
CA GLY A 39 -15.45 6.35 -47.91
C GLY A 39 -14.29 7.23 -47.44
N ALA A 40 -14.29 7.52 -46.14
CA ALA A 40 -13.18 8.19 -45.49
C ALA A 40 -12.38 7.13 -44.70
N THR A 41 -11.14 6.94 -45.12
CA THR A 41 -10.11 6.20 -44.39
C THR A 41 -9.92 6.90 -43.04
N THR A 42 -10.33 6.26 -41.94
CA THR A 42 -10.18 6.79 -40.60
C THR A 42 -8.70 6.67 -40.19
N THR A 43 -7.95 7.71 -40.34
CA THR A 43 -6.63 7.84 -39.71
C THR A 43 -6.88 8.12 -38.23
N THR A 44 -6.65 7.14 -37.39
CA THR A 44 -6.70 7.29 -35.93
C THR A 44 -5.52 8.17 -35.51
N THR A 45 -5.76 9.45 -35.37
CA THR A 45 -4.79 10.36 -34.75
C THR A 45 -4.81 10.11 -33.26
N THR A 46 -3.82 9.38 -32.76
CA THR A 46 -3.58 9.27 -31.32
C THR A 46 -3.17 10.65 -30.80
N THR A 47 -4.12 11.36 -30.23
CA THR A 47 -3.84 12.63 -29.54
C THR A 47 -3.09 12.30 -28.27
N THR A 48 -1.76 12.38 -28.29
CA THR A 48 -0.95 12.37 -27.07
C THR A 48 -1.28 13.61 -26.27
N ILE A 49 -1.96 13.45 -25.15
CA ILE A 49 -2.14 14.51 -24.16
C ILE A 49 -0.76 14.79 -23.58
N PRO A 50 -0.21 16.02 -23.71
CA PRO A 50 1.08 16.34 -23.10
C PRO A 50 0.93 16.25 -21.58
N LEU A 51 1.84 15.58 -20.91
CA LEU A 51 1.98 15.65 -19.44
C LEU A 51 2.10 17.14 -19.05
N PRO A 52 1.31 17.60 -18.07
CA PRO A 52 1.44 18.97 -17.61
C PRO A 52 2.85 19.19 -17.04
N SER A 53 3.56 20.18 -17.51
CA SER A 53 4.91 20.58 -17.08
C SER A 53 4.93 21.30 -15.73
N SER A 54 3.91 21.12 -14.92
CA SER A 54 3.72 21.72 -13.59
C SER A 54 3.28 20.63 -12.62
N THR A 55 3.61 20.78 -11.37
CA THR A 55 3.19 19.95 -10.23
C THR A 55 1.85 19.26 -10.48
N LEU A 56 1.82 17.92 -10.46
CA LEU A 56 0.58 17.17 -10.47
C LEU A 56 -0.28 17.66 -9.31
N SER A 57 -1.53 17.92 -9.57
CA SER A 57 -2.51 18.27 -8.56
C SER A 57 -3.53 17.14 -8.49
N CYS A 58 -3.52 16.40 -7.41
CA CYS A 58 -4.58 15.48 -7.07
C CYS A 58 -5.75 16.22 -6.44
N LEU A 59 -6.94 15.62 -6.37
CA LEU A 59 -8.18 16.27 -5.94
C LEU A 59 -8.09 16.98 -4.59
N MET A 60 -7.29 16.45 -3.69
CA MET A 60 -7.22 16.91 -2.30
C MET A 60 -5.87 17.54 -1.94
N ASP A 61 -4.76 17.12 -2.59
CA ASP A 61 -3.40 17.46 -2.19
C ASP A 61 -2.38 17.43 -3.34
N ALA A 62 -1.17 17.95 -3.09
CA ALA A 62 -0.02 17.73 -3.96
C ALA A 62 0.37 16.26 -3.98
N CYS A 63 0.73 15.73 -5.13
CA CYS A 63 1.10 14.33 -5.32
C CYS A 63 2.30 14.19 -6.26
N TYR A 64 2.91 13.00 -6.24
CA TYR A 64 4.01 12.63 -7.13
C TYR A 64 3.53 11.68 -8.21
N SER A 65 4.06 11.82 -9.43
CA SER A 65 3.83 10.80 -10.45
C SER A 65 4.55 9.49 -10.08
N PRO A 66 4.13 8.34 -10.65
CA PRO A 66 4.85 7.08 -10.49
C PRO A 66 6.35 7.21 -10.79
N GLN A 67 6.72 7.97 -11.83
CA GLN A 67 8.12 8.18 -12.21
C GLN A 67 8.90 8.99 -11.18
N GLN A 68 8.27 9.98 -10.55
CA GLN A 68 8.88 10.75 -9.46
C GLN A 68 9.07 9.88 -8.23
N PHE A 69 8.09 9.06 -7.91
CA PHE A 69 8.14 8.10 -6.80
C PHE A 69 9.24 7.05 -7.01
N GLN A 70 9.36 6.50 -8.23
CA GLN A 70 10.45 5.60 -8.63
C GLN A 70 11.84 6.24 -8.47
N VAL A 71 11.96 7.54 -8.74
CA VAL A 71 13.23 8.28 -8.56
C VAL A 71 13.50 8.48 -7.08
N ALA A 72 12.51 8.89 -6.29
CA ALA A 72 12.68 9.15 -4.85
C ALA A 72 13.20 7.91 -4.11
N TYR A 73 12.66 6.74 -4.40
CA TYR A 73 13.04 5.49 -3.74
C TYR A 73 14.14 4.69 -4.46
N GLY A 74 14.83 5.28 -5.46
CA GLY A 74 15.94 4.64 -6.14
C GLY A 74 15.56 3.43 -7.02
N ILE A 75 14.31 3.34 -7.47
CA ILE A 75 13.75 2.25 -8.29
C ILE A 75 14.07 2.47 -9.78
N ALA A 76 13.97 3.72 -10.26
CA ALA A 76 14.12 4.05 -11.67
C ALA A 76 15.38 3.48 -12.35
N PRO A 77 16.58 3.39 -11.70
CA PRO A 77 17.75 2.77 -12.30
C PRO A 77 17.57 1.27 -12.60
N TRP A 78 16.76 0.54 -11.82
CA TRP A 78 16.49 -0.88 -12.02
C TRP A 78 15.55 -1.09 -13.18
N LEU A 79 14.47 -0.33 -13.27
CA LEU A 79 13.53 -0.38 -14.39
C LEU A 79 14.24 -0.13 -15.74
N LYS A 80 15.15 0.85 -15.77
CA LYS A 80 15.99 1.13 -16.96
C LYS A 80 16.90 -0.04 -17.35
N ARG A 81 17.24 -0.93 -16.45
CA ARG A 81 18.05 -2.15 -16.68
C ARG A 81 17.20 -3.37 -17.00
N GLY A 82 15.87 -3.24 -17.06
CA GLY A 82 14.95 -4.34 -17.31
C GLY A 82 14.62 -5.18 -16.07
N ILE A 83 15.06 -4.75 -14.87
CA ILE A 83 14.62 -5.32 -13.59
C ILE A 83 13.32 -4.59 -13.23
N ASN A 84 12.20 -5.19 -13.56
CA ASN A 84 10.87 -4.61 -13.51
C ASN A 84 9.80 -5.57 -12.94
N GLY A 85 10.22 -6.65 -12.27
CA GLY A 85 9.34 -7.67 -11.72
C GLY A 85 8.87 -8.72 -12.75
N ARG A 86 9.48 -8.75 -13.95
CA ARG A 86 9.07 -9.73 -14.96
C ARG A 86 9.41 -11.16 -14.56
N GLY A 87 8.40 -12.01 -14.56
CA GLY A 87 8.46 -13.40 -14.12
C GLY A 87 7.83 -13.59 -12.75
N GLU A 88 7.75 -12.51 -11.97
CA GLU A 88 7.21 -12.53 -10.62
C GLU A 88 5.69 -12.32 -10.61
N THR A 89 5.05 -12.88 -9.60
CA THR A 89 3.63 -12.68 -9.27
C THR A 89 3.53 -11.99 -7.91
N VAL A 90 2.88 -10.84 -7.88
CA VAL A 90 2.59 -10.13 -6.62
C VAL A 90 1.10 -10.20 -6.35
N THR A 91 0.73 -10.76 -5.20
CA THR A 91 -0.67 -10.84 -4.78
C THR A 91 -1.04 -9.65 -3.90
N ALA A 92 -2.14 -8.97 -4.24
CA ALA A 92 -2.82 -8.03 -3.37
C ALA A 92 -4.16 -8.59 -2.91
N VAL A 93 -4.56 -8.25 -1.68
CA VAL A 93 -5.86 -8.60 -1.11
C VAL A 93 -6.81 -7.42 -1.28
N VAL A 94 -7.99 -7.68 -1.87
CA VAL A 94 -8.95 -6.62 -2.23
C VAL A 94 -10.35 -7.01 -1.72
N PRO A 95 -10.91 -6.26 -0.77
CA PRO A 95 -12.29 -6.44 -0.37
C PRO A 95 -13.25 -5.99 -1.47
N VAL A 96 -14.32 -6.75 -1.67
CA VAL A 96 -15.43 -6.32 -2.55
C VAL A 96 -16.22 -5.23 -1.83
N PRO A 97 -16.53 -4.11 -2.50
CA PRO A 97 -17.27 -3.02 -1.90
C PRO A 97 -18.60 -3.47 -1.27
N VAL A 98 -18.88 -2.95 -0.09
CA VAL A 98 -20.20 -3.11 0.54
C VAL A 98 -21.25 -2.23 -0.16
N PRO A 99 -22.56 -2.49 -0.03
CA PRO A 99 -23.60 -1.74 -0.73
C PRO A 99 -23.59 -0.22 -0.50
N SER A 100 -22.96 0.24 0.59
CA SER A 100 -22.80 1.67 0.90
C SER A 100 -21.65 2.36 0.15
N GLN A 101 -20.75 1.60 -0.46
CA GLN A 101 -19.61 2.09 -1.20
C GLN A 101 -19.87 2.05 -2.71
N ALA A 102 -19.48 3.10 -3.42
CA ALA A 102 -19.52 3.09 -4.88
C ALA A 102 -18.39 2.20 -5.41
N PRO A 103 -18.70 1.12 -6.16
CA PRO A 103 -17.65 0.30 -6.76
C PRO A 103 -17.03 1.00 -7.97
N THR A 104 -15.75 0.76 -8.17
CA THR A 104 -15.05 1.04 -9.43
C THR A 104 -14.70 -0.26 -10.17
N ASP A 105 -14.30 -0.17 -11.43
CA ASP A 105 -13.82 -1.32 -12.20
C ASP A 105 -12.29 -1.30 -12.23
N ILE A 106 -11.66 -2.27 -11.57
CA ILE A 106 -10.20 -2.45 -11.49
C ILE A 106 -9.52 -2.29 -12.85
N ARG A 107 -10.10 -2.85 -13.92
CA ARG A 107 -9.50 -2.80 -15.27
C ARG A 107 -9.52 -1.41 -15.86
N GLN A 108 -10.59 -0.65 -15.60
CA GLN A 108 -10.75 0.71 -16.11
C GLN A 108 -9.77 1.66 -15.43
N ASP A 109 -9.67 1.57 -14.11
CA ASP A 109 -8.80 2.46 -13.34
C ASP A 109 -7.33 2.17 -13.62
N VAL A 110 -6.90 0.91 -13.53
CA VAL A 110 -5.52 0.55 -13.84
C VAL A 110 -5.15 0.86 -15.30
N ALA A 111 -6.06 0.66 -16.26
CA ALA A 111 -5.80 1.04 -17.65
C ALA A 111 -5.75 2.56 -17.85
N ALA A 112 -6.55 3.33 -17.12
CA ALA A 112 -6.49 4.79 -17.14
C ALA A 112 -5.19 5.29 -16.51
N PHE A 113 -4.76 4.70 -15.40
CA PHE A 113 -3.47 4.94 -14.76
C PHE A 113 -2.30 4.65 -15.70
N ASP A 114 -2.27 3.46 -16.32
CA ASP A 114 -1.24 3.07 -17.29
C ASP A 114 -1.15 4.07 -18.44
N SER A 115 -2.30 4.45 -19.00
CA SER A 115 -2.38 5.43 -20.08
C SER A 115 -1.88 6.82 -19.66
N MET A 116 -2.30 7.27 -18.47
CA MET A 116 -1.96 8.60 -17.95
C MET A 116 -0.47 8.73 -17.66
N PHE A 117 0.13 7.70 -17.11
CA PHE A 117 1.53 7.73 -16.70
C PHE A 117 2.47 6.98 -17.67
N HIS A 118 1.99 6.58 -18.84
CA HIS A 118 2.77 5.89 -19.87
C HIS A 118 3.45 4.61 -19.36
N LEU A 119 2.75 3.85 -18.52
CA LEU A 119 3.18 2.54 -18.07
C LEU A 119 2.78 1.46 -19.09
N PRO A 120 3.46 0.30 -19.11
CA PRO A 120 3.00 -0.84 -19.88
C PRO A 120 1.66 -1.33 -19.32
N ALA A 121 0.83 -1.95 -20.16
CA ALA A 121 -0.44 -2.52 -19.68
C ALA A 121 -0.21 -3.58 -18.59
N ALA A 122 -0.91 -3.44 -17.47
CA ALA A 122 -0.81 -4.35 -16.34
C ALA A 122 -1.36 -5.74 -16.69
N ARG A 123 -0.71 -6.78 -16.18
CA ARG A 123 -1.22 -8.16 -16.21
C ARG A 123 -1.93 -8.43 -14.90
N ILE A 124 -3.25 -8.63 -14.97
CA ILE A 124 -4.09 -8.82 -13.79
C ILE A 124 -4.74 -10.21 -13.83
N ASP A 125 -4.50 -11.01 -12.79
CA ASP A 125 -5.18 -12.27 -12.52
C ASP A 125 -6.06 -12.15 -11.28
N VAL A 126 -7.36 -12.47 -11.38
CA VAL A 126 -8.33 -12.26 -10.31
C VAL A 126 -8.86 -13.57 -9.77
N VAL A 127 -8.69 -13.78 -8.48
CA VAL A 127 -9.21 -14.92 -7.71
C VAL A 127 -10.53 -14.52 -7.05
N THR A 128 -11.61 -15.24 -7.42
CA THR A 128 -12.98 -14.95 -6.96
C THR A 128 -13.59 -16.08 -6.14
N SER A 129 -12.76 -16.98 -5.60
CA SER A 129 -13.27 -18.19 -4.90
C SER A 129 -14.08 -17.88 -3.63
N LEU A 130 -13.92 -16.68 -3.07
CA LEU A 130 -14.66 -16.25 -1.87
C LEU A 130 -15.83 -15.31 -2.17
N VAL A 131 -15.98 -14.85 -3.41
CA VAL A 131 -16.99 -13.85 -3.79
C VAL A 131 -17.78 -14.29 -5.03
N PRO A 132 -18.99 -13.74 -5.27
CA PRO A 132 -19.70 -13.98 -6.52
C PRO A 132 -18.90 -13.55 -7.74
N SER A 133 -18.93 -14.32 -8.82
CA SER A 133 -18.23 -14.02 -10.07
C SER A 133 -18.62 -12.67 -10.70
N ALA A 134 -19.82 -12.17 -10.42
CA ALA A 134 -20.27 -10.85 -10.83
C ALA A 134 -19.45 -9.71 -10.22
N SER A 135 -18.82 -9.92 -9.06
CA SER A 135 -17.97 -8.94 -8.36
C SER A 135 -16.51 -8.97 -8.81
N ARG A 136 -16.15 -9.78 -9.80
CA ARG A 136 -14.77 -10.07 -10.22
C ARG A 136 -13.89 -8.82 -10.46
N TRP A 137 -14.47 -7.71 -10.84
CA TRP A 137 -13.73 -6.50 -11.19
C TRP A 137 -14.07 -5.31 -10.32
N GLN A 138 -14.80 -5.53 -9.23
CA GLN A 138 -15.22 -4.46 -8.34
C GLN A 138 -14.25 -4.29 -7.19
N ALA A 139 -13.85 -3.06 -6.95
CA ALA A 139 -13.04 -2.63 -5.81
C ALA A 139 -13.50 -1.23 -5.37
N THR A 140 -12.94 -0.72 -4.30
CA THR A 140 -13.01 0.71 -3.96
C THR A 140 -11.75 1.43 -4.47
N GLY A 141 -11.69 2.75 -4.34
CA GLY A 141 -10.53 3.53 -4.79
C GLY A 141 -9.25 3.15 -4.06
N GLU A 142 -9.35 2.86 -2.76
CA GLU A 142 -8.20 2.47 -1.93
C GLU A 142 -7.52 1.21 -2.46
N GLU A 143 -8.29 0.16 -2.70
CA GLU A 143 -7.71 -1.11 -3.13
C GLU A 143 -7.21 -1.10 -4.58
N VAL A 144 -7.77 -0.23 -5.42
CA VAL A 144 -7.21 0.00 -6.76
C VAL A 144 -5.89 0.72 -6.64
N GLY A 145 -5.75 1.65 -5.69
CA GLY A 145 -4.50 2.34 -5.38
C GLY A 145 -3.36 1.38 -5.06
N ASP A 146 -3.61 0.34 -4.26
CA ASP A 146 -2.63 -0.71 -3.98
C ASP A 146 -2.08 -1.34 -5.27
N LEU A 147 -2.98 -1.66 -6.22
CA LEU A 147 -2.60 -2.29 -7.50
C LEU A 147 -1.80 -1.33 -8.38
N GLU A 148 -2.16 -0.06 -8.39
CA GLU A 148 -1.47 0.99 -9.15
C GLU A 148 -0.07 1.24 -8.59
N ILE A 149 0.10 1.25 -7.27
CA ILE A 149 1.41 1.35 -6.63
C ILE A 149 2.26 0.12 -6.98
N LEU A 150 1.74 -1.10 -6.80
CA LEU A 150 2.44 -2.32 -7.18
C LEU A 150 2.88 -2.28 -8.64
N HIS A 151 1.98 -1.89 -9.55
CA HIS A 151 2.28 -1.80 -10.97
C HIS A 151 3.30 -0.71 -11.30
N ALA A 152 3.22 0.43 -10.63
CA ALA A 152 4.21 1.49 -10.80
C ALA A 152 5.62 1.04 -10.39
N ILE A 153 5.75 0.27 -9.33
CA ILE A 153 7.04 -0.18 -8.80
C ILE A 153 7.58 -1.39 -9.57
N ALA A 154 6.73 -2.35 -9.90
CA ALA A 154 7.09 -3.59 -10.60
C ALA A 154 6.24 -3.81 -11.87
N PRO A 155 6.38 -2.94 -12.91
CA PRO A 155 5.48 -2.92 -14.06
C PRO A 155 5.54 -4.16 -14.95
N GLY A 156 6.47 -5.05 -14.72
CA GLY A 156 6.60 -6.34 -15.40
C GLY A 156 6.00 -7.51 -14.63
N ALA A 157 5.64 -7.34 -13.37
CA ALA A 157 5.03 -8.38 -12.55
C ALA A 157 3.60 -8.72 -13.00
N THR A 158 3.13 -9.91 -12.63
CA THR A 158 1.71 -10.25 -12.70
C THR A 158 1.05 -9.84 -11.37
N LEU A 159 0.05 -8.99 -11.45
CA LEU A 159 -0.78 -8.60 -10.30
C LEU A 159 -1.85 -9.68 -10.10
N ARG A 160 -1.72 -10.44 -9.02
CA ARG A 160 -2.74 -11.41 -8.63
C ARG A 160 -3.62 -10.78 -7.57
N VAL A 161 -4.90 -10.63 -7.86
CA VAL A 161 -5.87 -9.94 -7.01
C VAL A 161 -6.75 -10.98 -6.34
N VAL A 162 -6.71 -11.09 -5.02
CA VAL A 162 -7.58 -11.99 -4.25
C VAL A 162 -8.74 -11.18 -3.68
N LEU A 163 -9.92 -11.40 -4.25
CA LEU A 163 -11.14 -10.75 -3.77
C LEU A 163 -11.76 -11.52 -2.60
N PHE A 164 -12.22 -10.79 -1.59
CA PHE A 164 -12.94 -11.37 -0.46
C PHE A 164 -14.16 -10.51 -0.06
N PRO A 165 -15.18 -11.10 0.60
CA PRO A 165 -16.33 -10.34 1.07
C PRO A 165 -15.89 -9.39 2.20
N ALA A 166 -16.25 -8.10 2.09
CA ALA A 166 -16.01 -7.13 3.14
C ALA A 166 -17.07 -7.27 4.25
N SER A 167 -17.04 -8.36 5.00
CA SER A 167 -17.99 -8.58 6.09
C SER A 167 -17.55 -7.94 7.42
N TRP A 168 -16.39 -7.27 7.44
CA TRP A 168 -15.87 -6.54 8.59
C TRP A 168 -16.81 -5.44 9.11
N ASP A 169 -17.59 -4.77 8.24
CA ASP A 169 -18.55 -3.74 8.63
C ASP A 169 -19.54 -4.19 9.72
N ASN A 170 -19.66 -5.51 9.90
CA ASN A 170 -20.67 -6.07 10.80
C ASN A 170 -20.11 -6.39 12.20
N SER A 171 -18.86 -6.81 12.32
CA SER A 171 -18.25 -7.12 13.61
C SER A 171 -16.76 -7.48 13.51
N PRO A 172 -15.99 -7.35 14.62
CA PRO A 172 -14.62 -7.87 14.70
C PRO A 172 -14.52 -9.38 14.42
N ALA A 173 -15.54 -10.15 14.83
CA ALA A 173 -15.54 -11.60 14.62
C ALA A 173 -15.62 -11.96 13.13
N ASN A 174 -16.40 -11.20 12.34
CA ASN A 174 -16.46 -11.38 10.88
C ASN A 174 -15.12 -10.98 10.24
N ALA A 175 -14.55 -9.84 10.64
CA ALA A 175 -13.28 -9.38 10.13
C ALA A 175 -12.13 -10.39 10.37
N THR A 176 -12.04 -10.96 11.57
CA THR A 176 -11.03 -12.00 11.86
C THR A 176 -11.29 -13.30 11.08
N ALA A 177 -12.56 -13.64 10.85
CA ALA A 177 -12.92 -14.80 10.03
C ALA A 177 -12.56 -14.59 8.55
N ASP A 178 -12.81 -13.38 8.01
CA ASP A 178 -12.45 -13.02 6.63
C ASP A 178 -10.93 -13.05 6.44
N MET A 179 -10.14 -12.50 7.38
CA MET A 179 -8.69 -12.58 7.33
C MET A 179 -8.20 -14.03 7.27
N LEU A 180 -8.74 -14.91 8.12
CA LEU A 180 -8.33 -16.32 8.15
C LEU A 180 -8.84 -17.13 6.95
N ALA A 181 -9.85 -16.65 6.24
CA ALA A 181 -10.34 -17.27 5.01
C ALA A 181 -9.54 -16.82 3.78
N VAL A 182 -9.16 -15.54 3.73
CA VAL A 182 -8.44 -14.95 2.58
C VAL A 182 -6.95 -15.25 2.60
N LEU A 183 -6.32 -15.25 3.76
CA LEU A 183 -4.85 -15.39 3.90
C LEU A 183 -4.26 -16.61 3.18
N PRO A 184 -4.84 -17.84 3.24
CA PRO A 184 -4.32 -18.98 2.49
C PRO A 184 -4.31 -18.77 0.97
N LEU A 185 -5.25 -17.98 0.44
CA LEU A 185 -5.31 -17.67 -0.99
C LEU A 185 -4.29 -16.60 -1.36
N VAL A 186 -4.05 -15.64 -0.47
CA VAL A 186 -3.10 -14.54 -0.67
C VAL A 186 -1.67 -15.08 -0.75
N VAL A 187 -1.30 -16.00 0.13
CA VAL A 187 0.05 -16.58 0.18
C VAL A 187 0.24 -17.80 -0.73
N SER A 188 -0.74 -18.14 -1.56
CA SER A 188 -0.65 -19.27 -2.50
C SER A 188 -0.44 -18.79 -3.93
N HIS A 189 0.37 -19.50 -4.71
CA HIS A 189 0.63 -19.19 -6.12
C HIS A 189 1.11 -17.74 -6.35
N THR A 190 2.02 -17.30 -5.51
CA THR A 190 2.61 -15.97 -5.53
C THR A 190 4.05 -16.01 -5.04
N ASP A 191 4.86 -15.07 -5.46
CA ASP A 191 6.23 -14.89 -5.00
C ASP A 191 6.27 -13.85 -3.86
N VAL A 192 5.42 -12.82 -3.99
CA VAL A 192 5.27 -11.78 -2.97
C VAL A 192 3.78 -11.55 -2.67
N ALA A 193 3.42 -11.43 -1.40
CA ALA A 193 2.08 -11.09 -0.93
C ALA A 193 2.08 -9.71 -0.27
N SER A 194 1.19 -8.80 -0.73
CA SER A 194 0.94 -7.48 -0.14
C SER A 194 -0.41 -7.48 0.57
N ILE A 195 -0.43 -7.10 1.84
CA ILE A 195 -1.63 -7.08 2.68
C ILE A 195 -1.78 -5.68 3.29
N SER A 196 -2.66 -4.89 2.71
CA SER A 196 -2.98 -3.53 3.17
C SER A 196 -4.11 -3.50 4.19
N TRP A 197 -4.32 -4.57 4.90
CA TRP A 197 -5.38 -4.72 5.87
C TRP A 197 -4.91 -5.44 7.13
N GLY A 198 -5.31 -4.91 8.29
CA GLY A 198 -4.95 -5.46 9.60
C GLY A 198 -6.00 -5.21 10.66
N LEU A 199 -5.87 -5.91 11.78
CA LEU A 199 -6.75 -5.79 12.94
C LEU A 199 -5.93 -5.88 14.22
N GLY A 200 -6.37 -5.15 15.25
CA GLY A 200 -5.78 -5.22 16.58
C GLY A 200 -5.71 -6.65 17.10
N SER A 201 -4.61 -6.98 17.73
CA SER A 201 -4.34 -8.34 18.22
C SER A 201 -5.38 -8.84 19.22
N HIS A 202 -6.03 -7.92 19.96
CA HIS A 202 -7.07 -8.25 20.94
C HIS A 202 -8.37 -8.80 20.34
N TYR A 203 -8.59 -8.62 19.04
CA TYR A 203 -9.76 -9.18 18.34
C TYR A 203 -9.62 -10.68 18.02
N TYR A 204 -8.40 -11.22 18.09
CA TYR A 204 -8.13 -12.61 17.75
C TYR A 204 -8.08 -13.49 18.99
N THR A 205 -8.70 -14.66 18.89
CA THR A 205 -8.50 -15.72 19.89
C THR A 205 -7.12 -16.37 19.72
N PRO A 206 -6.54 -16.99 20.77
CA PRO A 206 -5.27 -17.71 20.64
C PRO A 206 -5.26 -18.76 19.53
N ALA A 207 -6.38 -19.44 19.28
CA ALA A 207 -6.51 -20.43 18.22
C ALA A 207 -6.45 -19.78 16.81
N GLN A 208 -7.03 -18.60 16.65
CA GLN A 208 -6.97 -17.84 15.40
C GLN A 208 -5.56 -17.31 15.13
N VAL A 209 -4.87 -16.81 16.15
CA VAL A 209 -3.45 -16.41 16.07
C VAL A 209 -2.58 -17.58 15.64
N ALA A 210 -2.72 -18.73 16.31
CA ALA A 210 -1.96 -19.95 15.96
C ALA A 210 -2.25 -20.44 14.53
N LYS A 211 -3.52 -20.35 14.07
CA LYS A 211 -3.89 -20.68 12.69
C LYS A 211 -3.24 -19.74 11.68
N MET A 212 -3.29 -18.43 11.94
CA MET A 212 -2.64 -17.41 11.09
C MET A 212 -1.14 -17.67 10.97
N HIS A 213 -0.46 -17.82 12.09
CA HIS A 213 0.98 -18.14 12.12
C HIS A 213 1.31 -19.43 11.35
N SER A 214 0.48 -20.48 11.48
CA SER A 214 0.66 -21.73 10.72
C SER A 214 0.54 -21.54 9.21
N ILE A 215 -0.35 -20.65 8.74
CA ILE A 215 -0.46 -20.30 7.31
C ILE A 215 0.81 -19.57 6.85
N LEU A 216 1.31 -18.63 7.65
CA LEU A 216 2.53 -17.86 7.36
C LEU A 216 3.80 -18.75 7.38
N LEU A 217 3.87 -19.76 8.26
CA LEU A 217 4.92 -20.79 8.19
C LEU A 217 4.86 -21.57 6.86
N GLY A 218 3.66 -21.81 6.34
CA GLY A 218 3.49 -22.40 5.01
C GLY A 218 4.01 -21.48 3.90
N ALA A 219 3.77 -20.18 4.01
CA ALA A 219 4.31 -19.19 3.07
C ALA A 219 5.85 -19.14 3.09
N GLU A 220 6.45 -19.11 4.30
CA GLU A 220 7.90 -19.19 4.48
C GLU A 220 8.50 -20.44 3.84
N ALA A 221 7.89 -21.60 4.09
CA ALA A 221 8.36 -22.86 3.54
C ALA A 221 8.31 -22.94 2.01
N HIS A 222 7.53 -22.08 1.37
CA HIS A 222 7.42 -21.96 -0.08
C HIS A 222 8.10 -20.70 -0.64
N TYR A 223 8.93 -20.06 0.16
CA TYR A 223 9.68 -18.85 -0.20
C TYR A 223 8.81 -17.66 -0.63
N VAL A 224 7.60 -17.56 -0.09
CA VAL A 224 6.74 -16.37 -0.33
C VAL A 224 7.14 -15.25 0.62
N THR A 225 7.47 -14.09 0.07
CA THR A 225 7.66 -12.88 0.88
C THR A 225 6.31 -12.29 1.25
N VAL A 226 6.00 -12.18 2.54
CA VAL A 226 4.74 -11.57 3.02
C VAL A 226 5.03 -10.19 3.59
N VAL A 227 4.38 -9.19 3.00
CA VAL A 227 4.47 -7.77 3.39
C VAL A 227 3.10 -7.32 3.90
N ALA A 228 3.04 -6.60 5.02
CA ALA A 228 1.79 -6.06 5.51
C ALA A 228 1.94 -4.64 6.08
N SER A 229 0.92 -3.83 5.86
CA SER A 229 0.78 -2.52 6.49
C SER A 229 0.72 -2.64 8.01
N SER A 230 1.37 -1.71 8.73
CA SER A 230 1.46 -1.78 10.20
C SER A 230 0.24 -1.18 10.92
N GLY A 231 -0.63 -0.48 10.19
CA GLY A 231 -1.81 0.23 10.71
C GLY A 231 -1.68 1.75 10.65
N ASP A 232 -2.79 2.45 10.89
CA ASP A 232 -2.94 3.89 10.60
C ASP A 232 -3.33 4.73 11.82
N ASN A 233 -3.25 4.17 13.03
CA ASN A 233 -3.63 4.85 14.27
C ASN A 233 -2.47 5.02 15.27
N GLY A 234 -1.25 5.12 14.76
CA GLY A 234 -0.05 5.28 15.57
C GLY A 234 0.15 4.09 16.52
N MET A 235 0.39 4.36 17.80
CA MET A 235 0.58 3.30 18.80
C MET A 235 -0.69 2.54 19.20
N TYR A 236 -1.84 2.84 18.58
CA TYR A 236 -3.11 2.19 18.86
C TYR A 236 -3.57 1.37 17.68
N SER A 237 -4.29 0.28 17.95
CA SER A 237 -4.95 -0.48 16.89
C SER A 237 -6.10 0.30 16.26
N THR A 238 -6.38 -0.02 15.00
CA THR A 238 -7.48 0.57 14.25
C THR A 238 -8.82 0.18 14.86
N ASP A 239 -9.66 1.20 15.14
CA ASP A 239 -11.07 1.01 15.47
C ASP A 239 -11.91 1.21 14.21
N TRP A 240 -12.30 0.15 13.59
CA TRP A 240 -13.12 0.12 12.36
C TRP A 240 -14.55 0.65 12.54
N GLY A 241 -14.78 1.49 13.56
CA GLY A 241 -16.11 2.06 13.84
C GLY A 241 -17.02 1.15 14.64
N TRP A 242 -16.49 0.06 15.20
CA TRP A 242 -17.24 -0.84 16.08
C TRP A 242 -17.49 -0.26 17.48
N GLY A 243 -17.00 0.98 17.73
CA GLY A 243 -17.16 1.68 19.00
C GLY A 243 -16.34 1.07 20.14
N GLY A 244 -15.28 0.36 19.77
CA GLY A 244 -14.35 -0.24 20.70
C GLY A 244 -13.47 0.80 21.39
N ARG A 245 -12.83 0.39 22.49
CA ARG A 245 -11.79 1.19 23.14
C ARG A 245 -10.52 1.08 22.31
N GLN A 246 -9.90 2.22 21.98
CA GLN A 246 -8.54 2.22 21.43
C GLN A 246 -7.59 1.49 22.40
N VAL A 247 -6.91 0.46 21.89
CA VAL A 247 -5.96 -0.36 22.63
C VAL A 247 -4.56 -0.04 22.11
N LYS A 248 -3.64 0.24 23.05
CA LYS A 248 -2.23 0.41 22.69
C LYS A 248 -1.65 -0.96 22.37
N GLU A 249 -1.55 -1.26 21.10
CA GLU A 249 -1.07 -2.53 20.58
C GLU A 249 -0.73 -2.44 19.10
N VAL A 250 -0.12 -3.46 18.57
CA VAL A 250 0.19 -3.65 17.15
C VAL A 250 -0.79 -4.62 16.49
N GLU A 251 -0.96 -4.50 15.20
CA GLU A 251 -1.96 -5.24 14.43
C GLU A 251 -1.43 -6.58 13.90
N LEU A 252 -2.35 -7.48 13.58
CA LEU A 252 -2.14 -8.69 12.81
C LEU A 252 -2.71 -8.51 11.39
N PRO A 253 -2.06 -9.04 10.33
CA PRO A 253 -0.93 -9.98 10.37
C PRO A 253 0.45 -9.32 10.51
N SER A 254 0.57 -7.99 10.44
CA SER A 254 1.86 -7.28 10.35
C SER A 254 2.81 -7.55 11.52
N SER A 255 2.29 -7.81 12.73
CA SER A 255 3.13 -8.11 13.89
C SER A 255 3.56 -9.58 14.00
N ASP A 256 3.09 -10.48 13.11
CA ASP A 256 3.63 -11.84 13.06
C ASP A 256 5.12 -11.80 12.68
N PRO A 257 6.00 -12.54 13.37
CA PRO A 257 7.44 -12.54 13.11
C PRO A 257 7.84 -12.90 11.66
N LEU A 258 6.98 -13.58 10.91
CA LEU A 258 7.24 -14.01 9.53
C LEU A 258 6.81 -12.96 8.47
N VAL A 259 6.22 -11.85 8.90
CA VAL A 259 5.71 -10.79 8.03
C VAL A 259 6.67 -9.60 8.07
N LEU A 260 6.98 -9.02 6.91
CA LEU A 260 7.64 -7.71 6.81
C LEU A 260 6.60 -6.64 7.11
N SER A 261 6.68 -6.06 8.30
CA SER A 261 5.79 -5.00 8.76
C SER A 261 6.24 -3.64 8.20
N VAL A 262 5.33 -2.92 7.54
CA VAL A 262 5.65 -1.65 6.87
C VAL A 262 4.88 -0.50 7.50
N GLY A 263 5.62 0.44 8.08
CA GLY A 263 5.12 1.70 8.65
C GLY A 263 5.02 2.82 7.62
N GLY A 264 4.66 4.00 8.11
CA GLY A 264 4.37 5.17 7.29
C GLY A 264 5.29 6.35 7.54
N THR A 265 5.67 7.01 6.46
CA THR A 265 6.39 8.29 6.45
C THR A 265 5.62 9.34 5.65
N GLN A 266 6.08 10.56 5.67
CA GLN A 266 5.68 11.62 4.75
C GLN A 266 6.87 11.99 3.87
N LEU A 267 6.77 11.67 2.58
CA LEU A 267 7.82 11.95 1.60
C LEU A 267 7.87 13.42 1.21
N SER A 268 9.08 13.96 1.17
CA SER A 268 9.41 15.21 0.49
C SER A 268 10.37 14.93 -0.64
N ALA A 269 9.95 15.14 -1.88
CA ALA A 269 10.76 14.97 -3.08
C ALA A 269 10.66 16.21 -3.98
N ASN A 270 11.63 16.37 -4.87
CA ASN A 270 11.62 17.46 -5.84
C ASN A 270 10.45 17.28 -6.82
N ALA A 271 9.53 18.25 -6.85
CA ALA A 271 8.30 18.19 -7.64
C ALA A 271 8.51 18.12 -9.17
N LYS A 272 9.73 18.38 -9.69
CA LYS A 272 10.04 18.26 -11.11
C LYS A 272 10.77 16.99 -11.46
N THR A 273 11.68 16.54 -10.57
CA THR A 273 12.60 15.45 -10.87
C THR A 273 12.33 14.18 -10.09
N GLY A 274 11.53 14.26 -9.03
CA GLY A 274 11.35 13.17 -8.07
C GLY A 274 12.56 12.93 -7.16
N ALA A 275 13.62 13.77 -7.23
CA ALA A 275 14.79 13.56 -6.39
C ALA A 275 14.42 13.64 -4.91
N TYR A 276 14.81 12.65 -4.14
CA TYR A 276 14.59 12.57 -2.71
C TYR A 276 15.17 13.79 -1.99
N ILE A 277 14.40 14.40 -1.11
CA ILE A 277 14.81 15.53 -0.27
C ILE A 277 14.87 15.08 1.20
N GLY A 278 13.88 14.36 1.67
CA GLY A 278 13.79 13.86 3.03
C GLY A 278 12.43 13.25 3.33
N GLU A 279 12.31 12.66 4.51
CA GLU A 279 11.05 12.14 5.04
C GLU A 279 10.94 12.48 6.53
N THR A 280 9.70 12.58 7.00
CA THR A 280 9.36 12.57 8.42
C THR A 280 8.47 11.40 8.73
N ALA A 281 8.52 10.88 9.95
CA ALA A 281 7.59 9.83 10.36
C ALA A 281 6.15 10.35 10.32
N TRP A 282 5.24 9.54 9.78
CA TRP A 282 3.83 9.85 9.78
C TRP A 282 3.21 9.55 11.16
N ASN A 283 2.41 10.46 11.68
CA ASN A 283 1.79 10.30 13.00
C ASN A 283 0.75 9.16 13.05
N GLY A 284 0.22 8.74 11.91
CA GLY A 284 -0.65 7.58 11.78
C GLY A 284 0.09 6.24 11.70
N SER A 285 1.41 6.25 11.41
CA SER A 285 2.18 5.01 11.28
C SER A 285 1.96 4.06 12.44
N GLY A 286 1.42 2.88 12.17
CA GLY A 286 1.20 1.84 13.18
C GLY A 286 2.54 1.31 13.71
N GLY A 287 2.68 1.24 15.05
CA GLY A 287 3.93 0.75 15.60
C GLY A 287 3.94 0.55 17.11
N GLY A 288 4.95 -0.18 17.57
CA GLY A 288 5.11 -0.54 18.97
C GLY A 288 5.62 -1.96 19.16
N PHE A 289 5.17 -2.61 20.23
CA PHE A 289 5.66 -3.93 20.64
C PHE A 289 4.51 -4.91 20.80
N SER A 290 4.66 -6.11 20.24
CA SER A 290 3.64 -7.15 20.26
C SER A 290 3.39 -7.66 21.68
N HIS A 291 2.12 -7.88 22.01
CA HIS A 291 1.72 -8.60 23.23
C HIS A 291 1.64 -10.11 23.02
N LEU A 292 1.71 -10.57 21.75
CA LEU A 292 1.55 -11.97 21.38
C LEU A 292 2.86 -12.67 21.09
N TYR A 293 3.83 -11.95 20.51
CA TYR A 293 5.08 -12.53 20.04
C TYR A 293 6.27 -12.01 20.82
N VAL A 294 7.12 -12.93 21.25
CA VAL A 294 8.45 -12.61 21.79
C VAL A 294 9.34 -12.06 20.68
N ARG A 295 10.38 -11.32 21.08
CA ARG A 295 11.39 -10.83 20.16
C ARG A 295 12.00 -11.99 19.36
N PRO A 296 11.89 -11.98 18.01
CA PRO A 296 12.55 -12.98 17.19
C PRO A 296 14.06 -12.71 17.12
N ASN A 297 14.85 -13.77 16.87
CA ASN A 297 16.30 -13.70 16.87
C ASN A 297 16.88 -12.68 15.88
N TYR A 298 16.22 -12.41 14.76
CA TYR A 298 16.69 -11.41 13.82
C TYR A 298 16.61 -9.96 14.36
N GLN A 299 15.83 -9.75 15.43
CA GLN A 299 15.78 -8.45 16.15
C GLN A 299 16.80 -8.35 17.29
N ASP A 300 17.61 -9.39 17.53
CA ASP A 300 18.65 -9.34 18.54
C ASP A 300 19.68 -8.26 18.21
N GLY A 301 20.10 -7.53 19.26
CA GLY A 301 21.08 -6.43 19.10
C GLY A 301 20.50 -5.09 18.63
N VAL A 302 19.16 -4.97 18.48
CA VAL A 302 18.48 -3.69 18.32
C VAL A 302 18.16 -3.14 19.72
N PRO A 303 18.79 -2.02 20.15
CA PRO A 303 18.71 -1.56 21.55
C PRO A 303 17.31 -1.25 22.02
N GLU A 304 16.44 -0.77 21.13
CA GLU A 304 15.07 -0.35 21.40
C GLU A 304 14.11 -1.53 21.60
N ILE A 305 14.51 -2.74 21.15
CA ILE A 305 13.69 -3.95 21.22
C ILE A 305 14.17 -4.84 22.35
N SER A 306 13.38 -4.95 23.43
CA SER A 306 13.76 -5.76 24.61
C SER A 306 13.29 -7.21 24.49
N GLU A 307 12.05 -7.51 24.87
CA GLU A 307 11.52 -8.88 25.00
C GLU A 307 10.49 -9.24 23.95
N SER A 308 9.78 -8.25 23.40
CA SER A 308 8.68 -8.44 22.47
C SER A 308 9.08 -8.09 21.03
N ARG A 309 8.41 -8.71 20.05
CA ARG A 309 8.51 -8.32 18.65
C ARG A 309 8.21 -6.83 18.47
N GLY A 310 9.18 -6.05 18.00
CA GLY A 310 9.02 -4.63 17.65
C GLY A 310 8.58 -4.46 16.19
N VAL A 311 7.62 -3.57 15.94
CA VAL A 311 7.12 -3.19 14.62
C VAL A 311 7.02 -1.67 14.49
N PRO A 312 7.12 -1.13 13.25
CA PRO A 312 7.33 -1.81 11.98
C PRO A 312 8.80 -2.23 11.79
N ASP A 313 9.07 -3.03 10.75
CA ASP A 313 10.45 -3.37 10.35
C ASP A 313 11.07 -2.28 9.50
N VAL A 314 10.28 -1.71 8.62
CA VAL A 314 10.63 -0.67 7.64
C VAL A 314 9.45 0.27 7.43
N ALA A 315 9.64 1.34 6.65
CA ALA A 315 8.56 2.28 6.32
C ALA A 315 8.62 2.75 4.85
N GLY A 316 7.60 3.46 4.43
CA GLY A 316 7.52 4.15 3.16
C GLY A 316 6.50 5.27 3.22
N ASP A 317 6.34 6.02 2.13
CA ASP A 317 5.38 7.12 2.08
C ASP A 317 3.94 6.62 2.32
N ALA A 318 3.26 7.28 3.26
CA ALA A 318 1.93 6.93 3.73
C ALA A 318 1.08 8.18 4.07
N ALA A 319 1.62 9.37 3.90
CA ALA A 319 0.97 10.59 4.35
C ALA A 319 0.65 11.56 3.21
N ALA A 320 -0.54 12.12 3.21
CA ALA A 320 -0.85 13.29 2.43
C ALA A 320 -0.46 14.59 3.19
N PRO A 321 -0.05 15.66 2.49
CA PRO A 321 0.23 15.73 1.06
C PRO A 321 1.55 15.05 0.70
N GLY A 322 1.64 14.47 -0.51
CA GLY A 322 2.90 13.94 -1.04
C GLY A 322 2.86 12.50 -1.53
N GLY A 323 1.77 11.79 -1.40
CA GLY A 323 1.60 10.42 -1.88
C GLY A 323 1.75 10.25 -3.40
N MET A 324 1.87 9.01 -3.86
CA MET A 324 1.84 8.71 -5.28
C MET A 324 0.44 8.98 -5.86
N ALA A 325 0.39 9.64 -7.02
CA ALA A 325 -0.86 9.84 -7.74
C ALA A 325 -1.46 8.50 -8.17
N GLN A 326 -2.75 8.35 -7.95
CA GLN A 326 -3.56 7.18 -8.28
C GLN A 326 -4.77 7.64 -9.10
N VAL A 327 -5.38 6.71 -9.84
CA VAL A 327 -6.57 6.98 -10.64
C VAL A 327 -7.77 6.25 -10.04
N TYR A 328 -8.78 7.00 -9.72
CA TYR A 328 -10.07 6.48 -9.30
C TYR A 328 -11.17 7.01 -10.22
N THR A 329 -11.99 6.12 -10.76
CA THR A 329 -13.11 6.51 -11.62
C THR A 329 -14.37 6.67 -10.80
N SER A 330 -14.84 7.91 -10.67
CA SER A 330 -16.14 8.26 -10.09
C SER A 330 -17.09 8.70 -11.19
N ASP A 331 -18.30 8.13 -11.22
CA ASP A 331 -19.32 8.44 -12.23
C ASP A 331 -18.81 8.40 -13.69
N GLY A 332 -17.94 7.43 -13.98
CA GLY A 332 -17.34 7.25 -15.31
C GLY A 332 -16.26 8.26 -15.67
N THR A 333 -15.83 9.10 -14.74
CA THR A 333 -14.76 10.09 -14.96
C THR A 333 -13.55 9.74 -14.10
N PRO A 334 -12.36 9.44 -14.72
CA PRO A 334 -11.12 9.21 -13.99
C PRO A 334 -10.68 10.51 -13.29
N GLN A 335 -10.30 10.39 -12.03
CA GLN A 335 -9.81 11.46 -11.19
C GLN A 335 -8.46 11.06 -10.59
N LEU A 336 -7.58 12.03 -10.39
CA LEU A 336 -6.34 11.81 -9.65
C LEU A 336 -6.60 11.99 -8.16
N ILE A 337 -6.28 10.97 -7.40
CA ILE A 337 -6.33 10.97 -5.94
C ILE A 337 -4.95 10.63 -5.37
N THR A 338 -4.75 10.82 -4.09
CA THR A 338 -3.67 10.21 -3.30
C THR A 338 -4.28 9.42 -2.17
N GLU A 339 -3.69 8.31 -1.86
CA GLU A 339 -4.01 7.53 -0.69
C GLU A 339 -3.15 8.00 0.50
N SER A 340 -3.74 7.98 1.69
CA SER A 340 -3.03 8.13 2.95
C SER A 340 -3.25 6.89 3.77
N GLY A 341 -2.18 6.30 4.24
CA GLY A 341 -2.21 5.06 5.02
C GLY A 341 -0.96 4.23 4.77
N THR A 342 -0.64 3.36 5.72
CA THR A 342 0.40 2.34 5.54
C THR A 342 0.02 1.33 4.44
N SER A 343 -1.23 1.38 3.97
CA SER A 343 -1.72 0.70 2.77
C SER A 343 -0.95 1.10 1.51
N GLY A 344 -0.54 2.38 1.38
CA GLY A 344 0.31 2.81 0.25
C GLY A 344 1.76 2.37 0.37
N SER A 345 2.30 2.28 1.58
CA SER A 345 3.70 1.87 1.80
C SER A 345 3.93 0.36 1.70
N ALA A 346 2.94 -0.47 2.04
CA ALA A 346 3.07 -1.92 1.90
C ALA A 346 3.25 -2.37 0.43
N PRO A 347 2.44 -1.94 -0.55
CA PRO A 347 2.64 -2.29 -1.96
C PRO A 347 3.93 -1.71 -2.55
N LEU A 348 4.42 -0.55 -2.09
CA LEU A 348 5.75 -0.07 -2.44
C LEU A 348 6.83 -1.11 -2.11
N TRP A 349 6.84 -1.62 -0.89
CA TRP A 349 7.80 -2.63 -0.45
C TRP A 349 7.60 -3.98 -1.15
N ALA A 350 6.36 -4.40 -1.35
CA ALA A 350 6.06 -5.64 -2.08
C ALA A 350 6.57 -5.57 -3.54
N GLY A 351 6.40 -4.43 -4.20
CA GLY A 351 6.97 -4.19 -5.53
C GLY A 351 8.50 -4.25 -5.53
N ILE A 352 9.17 -3.66 -4.51
CA ILE A 352 10.63 -3.73 -4.36
C ILE A 352 11.10 -5.17 -4.14
N MET A 353 10.35 -6.00 -3.38
CA MET A 353 10.68 -7.42 -3.21
C MET A 353 10.59 -8.17 -4.53
N ALA A 354 9.57 -7.95 -5.35
CA ALA A 354 9.47 -8.54 -6.69
C ALA A 354 10.64 -8.13 -7.61
N LEU A 355 11.12 -6.88 -7.51
CA LEU A 355 12.35 -6.48 -8.22
C LEU A 355 13.58 -7.21 -7.69
N ALA A 356 13.65 -7.45 -6.39
CA ALA A 356 14.77 -8.13 -5.75
C ALA A 356 14.79 -9.63 -6.10
N ASP A 357 13.62 -10.27 -6.17
CA ASP A 357 13.46 -11.66 -6.61
C ASP A 357 13.94 -11.83 -8.06
N GLN A 358 13.44 -11.00 -8.98
CA GLN A 358 13.93 -10.98 -10.36
C GLN A 358 15.45 -10.76 -10.44
N TYR A 359 15.99 -9.82 -9.66
CA TYR A 359 17.43 -9.54 -9.67
C TYR A 359 18.25 -10.68 -9.08
N ALA A 360 17.74 -11.36 -8.07
CA ALA A 360 18.38 -12.53 -7.47
C ALA A 360 18.25 -13.79 -8.33
N HIS A 361 17.32 -13.81 -9.30
CA HIS A 361 16.87 -15.00 -10.05
C HIS A 361 16.37 -16.11 -9.12
N LYS A 362 15.68 -15.75 -8.06
CA LYS A 362 15.22 -16.63 -6.99
C LYS A 362 14.30 -15.87 -6.04
N ASP A 363 13.25 -16.50 -5.58
CA ASP A 363 12.37 -15.97 -4.54
C ASP A 363 13.14 -15.81 -3.23
N LEU A 364 13.10 -14.63 -2.64
CA LEU A 364 13.80 -14.31 -1.39
C LEU A 364 13.10 -14.93 -0.18
N GLY A 365 11.76 -14.99 -0.23
CA GLY A 365 10.95 -15.53 0.85
C GLY A 365 11.02 -14.67 2.12
N PHE A 366 11.32 -15.26 3.25
CA PHE A 366 11.39 -14.58 4.54
C PHE A 366 12.57 -13.63 4.65
N VAL A 367 12.33 -12.34 4.39
CA VAL A 367 13.37 -11.30 4.26
C VAL A 367 13.76 -10.60 5.54
N ASN A 368 13.00 -10.72 6.64
CA ASN A 368 13.25 -9.98 7.87
C ASN A 368 14.69 -10.14 8.40
N PRO A 369 15.29 -11.34 8.45
CA PRO A 369 16.68 -11.49 8.87
C PRO A 369 17.64 -10.64 8.02
N ALA A 370 17.47 -10.61 6.69
CA ALA A 370 18.29 -9.82 5.79
C ALA A 370 18.11 -8.32 6.03
N ILE A 371 16.88 -7.84 6.21
CA ILE A 371 16.57 -6.44 6.53
C ILE A 371 17.29 -6.01 7.80
N TYR A 372 17.22 -6.80 8.87
CA TYR A 372 17.85 -6.48 10.15
C TYR A 372 19.39 -6.56 10.07
N ASP A 373 19.95 -7.49 9.33
CA ASP A 373 21.39 -7.57 9.13
C ASP A 373 21.91 -6.37 8.33
N ILE A 374 21.19 -5.95 7.29
CA ILE A 374 21.53 -4.73 6.53
C ILE A 374 21.40 -3.50 7.44
N GLY A 375 20.34 -3.40 8.25
CA GLY A 375 20.13 -2.31 9.20
C GLY A 375 21.25 -2.16 10.23
N ARG A 376 21.82 -3.28 10.70
CA ARG A 376 22.97 -3.27 11.61
C ARG A 376 24.34 -3.13 10.92
N SER A 377 24.38 -3.15 9.58
CA SER A 377 25.64 -3.13 8.83
C SER A 377 26.11 -1.71 8.52
N ALA A 378 27.37 -1.58 8.08
CA ALA A 378 27.92 -0.34 7.54
C ALA A 378 27.22 0.15 6.25
N SER A 379 26.30 -0.65 5.70
CA SER A 379 25.50 -0.29 4.52
C SER A 379 24.18 0.39 4.88
N TYR A 380 23.82 0.49 6.15
CA TYR A 380 22.53 1.00 6.63
C TYR A 380 22.13 2.31 5.95
N HIS A 381 22.84 3.39 6.19
CA HIS A 381 22.51 4.73 5.65
C HIS A 381 22.61 4.85 4.11
N ARG A 382 23.02 3.80 3.43
CA ARG A 382 23.01 3.74 1.96
C ARG A 382 21.80 2.96 1.45
N ALA A 383 21.36 1.95 2.22
CA ALA A 383 20.25 1.06 1.87
C ALA A 383 18.90 1.61 2.33
N PHE A 384 18.92 2.38 3.41
CA PHE A 384 17.71 2.99 3.98
C PHE A 384 17.93 4.49 4.18
N HIS A 385 16.85 5.24 4.12
CA HIS A 385 16.77 6.60 4.64
C HIS A 385 16.35 6.50 6.11
N ASP A 386 17.23 6.89 7.01
CA ASP A 386 17.01 6.91 8.46
C ASP A 386 16.08 8.08 8.82
N ILE A 387 14.90 7.78 9.35
CA ILE A 387 13.85 8.77 9.65
C ILE A 387 13.92 9.12 11.13
N THR A 388 14.41 10.31 11.44
CA THR A 388 14.76 10.72 12.83
C THR A 388 13.85 11.80 13.39
N THR A 389 12.75 12.12 12.72
CA THR A 389 11.81 13.17 13.13
C THR A 389 10.37 12.71 12.93
N GLY A 390 9.50 13.04 13.86
CA GLY A 390 8.09 12.67 13.86
C GLY A 390 7.72 11.80 15.06
N PHE A 391 6.42 11.54 15.20
CA PHE A 391 5.86 10.92 16.41
C PHE A 391 4.53 10.25 16.10
N ASN A 392 4.36 8.99 16.56
CA ASN A 392 3.09 8.25 16.46
C ASN A 392 2.53 7.79 17.82
N GLY A 393 3.11 8.30 18.91
CA GLY A 393 2.99 7.79 20.27
C GLY A 393 4.34 7.32 20.80
N TYR A 394 5.29 7.13 19.89
CA TYR A 394 6.72 6.98 20.11
C TYR A 394 7.46 8.02 19.26
N GLU A 395 8.67 8.39 19.66
CA GLU A 395 9.54 9.29 18.88
C GLU A 395 10.27 8.53 17.78
N ALA A 396 10.38 9.12 16.59
CA ALA A 396 11.31 8.66 15.57
C ALA A 396 12.75 9.04 15.98
N THR A 397 13.67 8.08 15.97
CA THR A 397 15.05 8.22 16.46
C THR A 397 16.05 7.60 15.49
N PRO A 398 17.36 7.97 15.56
CA PRO A 398 18.35 7.34 14.69
C PRO A 398 18.43 5.82 14.86
N GLY A 399 18.48 5.11 13.75
CA GLY A 399 18.46 3.65 13.71
C GLY A 399 17.04 3.10 13.65
N TRP A 400 16.81 1.93 14.24
CA TRP A 400 15.48 1.34 14.31
C TRP A 400 14.66 2.05 15.39
N ASP A 401 13.42 2.40 15.07
CA ASP A 401 12.45 2.93 16.02
C ASP A 401 11.03 2.36 15.77
N PRO A 402 10.12 2.41 16.78
CA PRO A 402 8.78 1.85 16.65
C PRO A 402 7.80 2.75 15.87
N VAL A 403 8.28 3.71 15.09
CA VAL A 403 7.48 4.54 14.16
C VAL A 403 7.74 4.15 12.72
N THR A 404 9.04 3.98 12.37
CA THR A 404 9.50 3.82 10.99
C THR A 404 10.40 2.59 10.77
N GLY A 405 10.63 1.77 11.81
CA GLY A 405 11.56 0.66 11.70
C GLY A 405 12.96 1.14 11.31
N TRP A 406 13.61 0.47 10.36
CA TRP A 406 14.89 0.88 9.78
C TRP A 406 14.77 2.06 8.80
N GLY A 407 13.57 2.61 8.59
CA GLY A 407 13.30 3.72 7.67
C GLY A 407 12.84 3.28 6.29
N SER A 408 12.86 4.21 5.32
CA SER A 408 12.36 4.00 3.96
C SER A 408 13.45 3.48 3.01
N PRO A 409 13.09 2.85 1.87
CA PRO A 409 14.07 2.15 1.05
C PRO A 409 14.86 3.07 0.12
N ASN A 410 16.15 2.82 -0.03
CA ASN A 410 16.91 3.18 -1.22
C ASN A 410 17.11 1.90 -2.05
N ALA A 411 16.15 1.59 -2.92
CA ALA A 411 16.10 0.35 -3.69
C ALA A 411 17.35 0.16 -4.57
N GLN A 412 18.01 1.24 -4.99
CA GLN A 412 19.21 1.13 -5.79
C GLN A 412 20.31 0.36 -5.06
N VAL A 413 20.40 0.49 -3.75
CA VAL A 413 21.41 -0.18 -2.91
C VAL A 413 20.83 -1.40 -2.22
N LEU A 414 19.57 -1.34 -1.82
CA LEU A 414 18.90 -2.41 -1.05
C LEU A 414 18.74 -3.70 -1.85
N ILE A 415 18.25 -3.64 -3.09
CA ILE A 415 18.01 -4.82 -3.94
C ILE A 415 19.25 -5.72 -4.06
N PRO A 416 20.45 -5.24 -4.46
CA PRO A 416 21.62 -6.12 -4.53
C PRO A 416 22.12 -6.61 -3.17
N LEU A 417 21.80 -5.93 -2.08
CA LEU A 417 22.11 -6.44 -0.74
C LEU A 417 21.19 -7.59 -0.37
N LEU A 418 19.87 -7.47 -0.55
CA LEU A 418 18.90 -8.54 -0.32
C LEU A 418 19.26 -9.79 -1.13
N ALA A 419 19.59 -9.64 -2.42
CA ALA A 419 19.98 -10.76 -3.27
C ALA A 419 21.24 -11.52 -2.80
N ARG A 420 22.11 -10.92 -1.99
CA ARG A 420 23.27 -11.62 -1.39
C ARG A 420 22.85 -12.59 -0.30
N TYR A 421 21.85 -12.21 0.52
CA TYR A 421 21.33 -13.08 1.56
C TYR A 421 20.61 -14.30 0.98
N ALA A 422 19.95 -14.15 -0.14
CA ALA A 422 19.33 -15.28 -0.84
C ALA A 422 20.34 -16.35 -1.34
N ARG A 423 21.63 -16.00 -1.42
CA ARG A 423 22.71 -16.91 -1.90
C ARG A 423 23.48 -17.57 -0.77
N SER A 424 23.31 -17.13 0.46
CA SER A 424 23.92 -17.70 1.66
C SER A 424 23.04 -18.78 2.28
#